data_07a749b4e8c3e0b1483113104d2dcea0
#
_entry.id   07a749b4e8c3e0b1483113104d2dcea0
#
_cell.length_a   1.000
_cell.length_b   1.000
_cell.length_c   1.000
_cell.angle_alpha   90.00
_cell.angle_beta   90.00
_cell.angle_gamma   90.00
#
_symmetry.space_group_name_H-M   'P 1'
#
loop_
_entity.id
_entity.type
_entity.pdbx_description
1 polymer ?
#
loop_
_entity_poly.entity_id
_entity_poly.type
_entity_poly.pdbx_seq_one_letter_code
_entity_poly.pdbx_strand_id
1 'polypeptide(L)'
;MLERATFAYGDLWVLRETDLHVPRGGDLLVTGHNGVGKSTFLFLCAGLLPATTGRVLLNGRAPHLTTPSDLVRNGVRRGVLFDSGGLLSNLSALNNVTLALRYHADLFGLDDQEIERRAREALTELRVTQGDFHALPAHLSLGVRKRVSLARAMVLDPNFVFFDDPDAGLDSPTRTLVYGILERFRDDPRITMVVASNSRPLIERMAVETLELSHGYLLRRNSQSPHSRNPAG
;
A
#
# COMPACT_ATOMS: atom_id res chain seq x y z
N MET A 1 13.41 -3.38 -3.66
CA MET A 1 14.42 -3.08 -4.69
C MET A 1 13.95 -3.62 -6.03
N LEU A 2 14.06 -2.85 -7.08
CA LEU A 2 13.92 -3.31 -8.47
C LEU A 2 15.32 -3.40 -9.08
N GLU A 3 15.61 -4.47 -9.80
CA GLU A 3 16.88 -4.68 -10.49
C GLU A 3 16.58 -4.94 -11.96
N ARG A 4 16.89 -3.96 -12.83
CA ARG A 4 16.62 -3.97 -14.26
C ARG A 4 15.21 -4.47 -14.59
N ALA A 5 14.25 -4.09 -13.72
CA ALA A 5 12.89 -4.59 -13.79
C ALA A 5 12.11 -3.91 -14.93
N THR A 6 11.42 -4.73 -15.72
CA THR A 6 10.44 -4.28 -16.71
C THR A 6 9.09 -4.87 -16.43
N PHE A 7 8.04 -4.22 -16.91
CA PHE A 7 6.69 -4.77 -16.88
C PHE A 7 5.86 -4.31 -18.08
N ALA A 8 5.17 -5.24 -18.73
CA ALA A 8 4.25 -4.97 -19.83
C ALA A 8 3.01 -5.85 -19.77
N TYR A 9 1.89 -5.34 -20.24
CA TYR A 9 0.70 -6.10 -20.57
C TYR A 9 0.66 -6.28 -22.10
N GLY A 10 1.08 -7.46 -22.61
CA GLY A 10 1.29 -7.67 -24.03
C GLY A 10 2.30 -6.66 -24.58
N ASP A 11 1.91 -5.85 -25.56
CA ASP A 11 2.79 -4.83 -26.16
C ASP A 11 2.81 -3.49 -25.40
N LEU A 12 1.95 -3.33 -24.38
CA LEU A 12 1.86 -2.10 -23.59
C LEU A 12 2.87 -2.10 -22.44
N TRP A 13 3.93 -1.34 -22.59
CA TRP A 13 4.93 -1.14 -21.56
C TRP A 13 4.42 -0.21 -20.45
N VAL A 14 4.37 -0.74 -19.23
CA VAL A 14 4.03 0.02 -18.01
C VAL A 14 5.29 0.47 -17.28
N LEU A 15 6.31 -0.38 -17.27
CA LEU A 15 7.61 -0.07 -16.69
C LEU A 15 8.70 -0.55 -17.65
N ARG A 16 9.55 0.36 -18.07
CA ARG A 16 10.76 0.06 -18.82
C ARG A 16 11.91 -0.25 -17.88
N GLU A 17 13.02 -0.73 -18.39
CA GLU A 17 14.17 -1.14 -17.57
C GLU A 17 14.46 -0.12 -16.46
N THR A 18 14.23 -0.53 -15.22
CA THR A 18 14.28 0.35 -14.05
C THR A 18 15.07 -0.32 -12.93
N ASP A 19 16.04 0.43 -12.41
CA ASP A 19 16.69 0.17 -11.14
C ASP A 19 16.16 1.13 -10.09
N LEU A 20 15.63 0.59 -8.99
CA LEU A 20 15.09 1.40 -7.88
C LEU A 20 15.43 0.74 -6.55
N HIS A 21 16.03 1.50 -5.67
CA HIS A 21 16.29 1.07 -4.31
C HIS A 21 15.58 2.00 -3.31
N VAL A 22 14.63 1.43 -2.56
CA VAL A 22 14.05 2.07 -1.38
C VAL A 22 14.71 1.41 -0.17
N PRO A 23 15.45 2.15 0.65
CA PRO A 23 16.10 1.59 1.82
C PRO A 23 15.07 1.11 2.84
N ARG A 24 15.49 0.25 3.75
CA ARG A 24 14.62 -0.18 4.86
C ARG A 24 14.25 1.04 5.72
N GLY A 25 12.98 1.18 6.05
CA GLY A 25 12.45 2.35 6.75
C GLY A 25 12.37 3.58 5.88
N GLY A 26 12.59 3.45 4.57
CA GLY A 26 12.42 4.57 3.63
C GLY A 26 11.03 4.60 3.02
N ASP A 27 10.67 5.79 2.53
CA ASP A 27 9.38 6.05 1.93
C ASP A 27 9.52 6.52 0.49
N LEU A 28 8.59 6.11 -0.34
CA LEU A 28 8.51 6.50 -1.74
C LEU A 28 7.07 6.88 -2.09
N LEU A 29 6.90 8.01 -2.73
CA LEU A 29 5.64 8.40 -3.35
C LEU A 29 5.78 8.40 -4.87
N VAL A 30 4.84 7.77 -5.57
CA VAL A 30 4.81 7.71 -7.03
C VAL A 30 3.57 8.45 -7.55
N THR A 31 3.82 9.43 -8.40
CA THR A 31 2.79 10.22 -9.09
C THR A 31 2.78 9.89 -10.58
N GLY A 32 1.85 10.47 -11.33
CA GLY A 32 1.77 10.34 -12.79
C GLY A 32 0.34 10.37 -13.27
N HIS A 33 0.12 10.56 -14.56
CA HIS A 33 -1.22 10.64 -15.14
C HIS A 33 -2.10 9.44 -14.78
N ASN A 34 -3.43 9.63 -14.78
CA ASN A 34 -4.36 8.52 -14.63
C ASN A 34 -4.17 7.53 -15.77
N GLY A 35 -4.14 6.23 -15.43
CA GLY A 35 -3.92 5.18 -16.43
C GLY A 35 -2.45 4.95 -16.82
N VAL A 36 -1.48 5.72 -16.32
CA VAL A 36 -0.05 5.55 -16.67
C VAL A 36 0.57 4.26 -16.11
N GLY A 37 -0.12 3.58 -15.17
CA GLY A 37 0.37 2.34 -14.56
C GLY A 37 0.87 2.46 -13.12
N LYS A 38 0.52 3.51 -12.38
CA LYS A 38 0.93 3.68 -10.97
C LYS A 38 0.55 2.48 -10.10
N SER A 39 -0.70 2.03 -10.19
CA SER A 39 -1.17 0.84 -9.46
C SER A 39 -0.40 -0.41 -9.86
N THR A 40 -0.14 -0.58 -11.16
CA THR A 40 0.68 -1.70 -11.67
C THR A 40 2.09 -1.66 -11.12
N PHE A 41 2.73 -0.48 -11.15
CA PHE A 41 4.04 -0.27 -10.54
C PHE A 41 4.03 -0.62 -9.04
N LEU A 42 3.03 -0.14 -8.31
CA LEU A 42 2.87 -0.44 -6.89
C LEU A 42 2.73 -1.95 -6.63
N PHE A 43 1.90 -2.65 -7.43
CA PHE A 43 1.70 -4.10 -7.30
C PHE A 43 2.93 -4.90 -7.70
N LEU A 44 3.70 -4.42 -8.66
CA LEU A 44 5.01 -4.97 -8.98
C LEU A 44 5.96 -4.83 -7.78
N CYS A 45 6.07 -3.64 -7.18
CA CYS A 45 6.89 -3.40 -5.98
C CYS A 45 6.44 -4.28 -4.80
N ALA A 46 5.13 -4.47 -4.62
CA ALA A 46 4.58 -5.36 -3.60
C ALA A 46 4.82 -6.86 -3.89
N GLY A 47 5.29 -7.20 -5.09
CA GLY A 47 5.45 -8.58 -5.53
C GLY A 47 4.13 -9.32 -5.74
N LEU A 48 3.07 -8.59 -6.06
CA LEU A 48 1.77 -9.14 -6.47
C LEU A 48 1.75 -9.44 -7.97
N LEU A 49 2.60 -8.77 -8.73
CA LEU A 49 2.83 -9.02 -10.15
C LEU A 49 4.30 -9.43 -10.35
N PRO A 50 4.57 -10.44 -11.18
CA PRO A 50 5.94 -10.76 -11.57
C PRO A 50 6.47 -9.71 -12.55
N ALA A 51 7.75 -9.39 -12.48
CA ALA A 51 8.40 -8.59 -13.52
C ALA A 51 8.45 -9.39 -14.85
N THR A 52 8.30 -8.68 -15.99
CA THR A 52 8.48 -9.28 -17.32
C THR A 52 9.94 -9.69 -17.52
N THR A 53 10.87 -8.82 -17.15
CA THR A 53 12.31 -9.12 -17.04
C THR A 53 12.88 -8.46 -15.80
N GLY A 54 14.09 -8.83 -15.41
CA GLY A 54 14.71 -8.32 -14.20
C GLY A 54 14.11 -8.94 -12.93
N ARG A 55 14.25 -8.24 -11.80
CA ARG A 55 13.83 -8.78 -10.50
C ARG A 55 13.21 -7.72 -9.59
N VAL A 56 12.24 -8.17 -8.79
CA VAL A 56 11.72 -7.43 -7.64
C VAL A 56 12.19 -8.14 -6.39
N LEU A 57 12.77 -7.40 -5.45
CA LEU A 57 13.27 -7.93 -4.19
C LEU A 57 12.71 -7.15 -3.01
N LEU A 58 12.15 -7.86 -2.04
CA LEU A 58 11.79 -7.36 -0.72
C LEU A 58 12.74 -7.99 0.29
N ASN A 59 13.55 -7.17 0.94
CA ASN A 59 14.58 -7.64 1.86
C ASN A 59 15.48 -8.74 1.25
N GLY A 60 15.87 -8.58 -0.02
CA GLY A 60 16.69 -9.55 -0.75
C GLY A 60 15.94 -10.81 -1.24
N ARG A 61 14.64 -10.92 -1.03
CA ARG A 61 13.81 -12.05 -1.44
C ARG A 61 12.94 -11.69 -2.63
N ALA A 62 12.83 -12.58 -3.61
CA ALA A 62 11.94 -12.44 -4.76
C ALA A 62 10.52 -12.90 -4.38
N PRO A 63 9.56 -11.99 -4.15
CA PRO A 63 8.25 -12.35 -3.58
C PRO A 63 7.42 -13.25 -4.50
N HIS A 64 7.58 -13.17 -5.81
CA HIS A 64 6.86 -14.01 -6.77
C HIS A 64 7.39 -15.44 -6.86
N LEU A 65 8.60 -15.70 -6.33
CA LEU A 65 9.21 -17.03 -6.25
C LEU A 65 9.13 -17.64 -4.84
N THR A 66 8.48 -16.96 -3.91
CA THR A 66 8.48 -17.31 -2.49
C THR A 66 7.03 -17.38 -2.01
N THR A 67 6.66 -18.43 -1.26
CA THR A 67 5.31 -18.51 -0.70
C THR A 67 5.05 -17.37 0.29
N PRO A 68 3.82 -16.91 0.47
CA PRO A 68 3.49 -15.88 1.46
C PRO A 68 3.97 -16.26 2.87
N SER A 69 3.83 -17.53 3.26
CA SER A 69 4.30 -18.02 4.55
C SER A 69 5.82 -17.97 4.69
N ASP A 70 6.55 -18.29 3.64
CA ASP A 70 8.02 -18.21 3.67
C ASP A 70 8.51 -16.76 3.65
N LEU A 71 7.79 -15.85 2.99
CA LEU A 71 8.07 -14.42 3.10
C LEU A 71 7.97 -13.95 4.56
N VAL A 72 6.88 -14.31 5.24
CA VAL A 72 6.66 -13.96 6.65
C VAL A 72 7.71 -14.59 7.56
N ARG A 73 8.05 -15.88 7.38
CA ARG A 73 9.15 -16.56 8.12
C ARG A 73 10.50 -15.85 7.96
N ASN A 74 10.73 -15.26 6.78
CA ASN A 74 11.94 -14.49 6.47
C ASN A 74 11.82 -12.99 6.80
N GLY A 75 10.85 -12.61 7.63
CA GLY A 75 10.69 -11.25 8.13
C GLY A 75 10.13 -10.26 7.08
N VAL A 76 9.41 -10.72 6.06
CA VAL A 76 8.73 -9.86 5.08
C VAL A 76 7.21 -9.95 5.31
N ARG A 77 6.64 -8.98 6.00
CA ARG A 77 5.19 -8.83 6.21
C ARG A 77 4.69 -7.65 5.39
N ARG A 78 3.77 -7.92 4.48
CA ARG A 78 3.25 -6.92 3.54
C ARG A 78 1.83 -6.49 3.91
N GLY A 79 1.60 -5.18 3.98
CA GLY A 79 0.28 -4.58 3.99
C GLY A 79 0.00 -3.92 2.63
N VAL A 80 -1.13 -4.22 2.01
CA VAL A 80 -1.52 -3.64 0.72
C VAL A 80 -2.91 -3.04 0.83
N LEU A 81 -3.03 -1.77 0.46
CA LEU A 81 -4.30 -1.08 0.26
C LEU A 81 -4.51 -0.83 -1.23
N PHE A 82 -5.59 -1.37 -1.77
CA PHE A 82 -6.01 -1.13 -3.15
C PHE A 82 -6.91 0.11 -3.21
N ASP A 83 -6.93 0.81 -4.32
CA ASP A 83 -7.79 2.00 -4.51
C ASP A 83 -9.27 1.70 -4.21
N SER A 84 -9.81 0.61 -4.73
CA SER A 84 -11.19 0.18 -4.45
C SER A 84 -11.39 -0.47 -3.07
N GLY A 85 -10.33 -0.58 -2.24
CA GLY A 85 -10.31 -1.33 -0.99
C GLY A 85 -9.96 -2.81 -1.18
N GLY A 86 -10.24 -3.43 -2.33
CA GLY A 86 -9.89 -4.82 -2.64
C GLY A 86 -10.40 -5.85 -1.62
N LEU A 87 -11.58 -5.61 -1.04
CA LEU A 87 -12.22 -6.56 -0.13
C LEU A 87 -12.83 -7.72 -0.89
N LEU A 88 -12.77 -8.92 -0.32
CA LEU A 88 -13.46 -10.08 -0.85
C LEU A 88 -14.96 -9.92 -0.63
N SER A 89 -15.73 -9.89 -1.72
CA SER A 89 -17.14 -9.52 -1.73
C SER A 89 -18.06 -10.50 -0.98
N ASN A 90 -17.62 -11.75 -0.86
CA ASN A 90 -18.33 -12.83 -0.17
C ASN A 90 -17.94 -12.99 1.32
N LEU A 91 -17.06 -12.14 1.83
CA LEU A 91 -16.64 -12.13 3.22
C LEU A 91 -17.10 -10.85 3.91
N SER A 92 -17.52 -10.96 5.18
CA SER A 92 -17.84 -9.81 6.01
C SER A 92 -16.61 -8.93 6.26
N ALA A 93 -16.80 -7.71 6.78
CA ALA A 93 -15.70 -6.85 7.18
C ALA A 93 -14.73 -7.56 8.13
N LEU A 94 -15.23 -8.21 9.17
CA LEU A 94 -14.44 -8.96 10.14
C LEU A 94 -13.69 -10.11 9.45
N ASN A 95 -14.36 -10.88 8.59
CA ASN A 95 -13.74 -12.02 7.91
C ASN A 95 -12.70 -11.60 6.88
N ASN A 96 -12.84 -10.43 6.26
CA ASN A 96 -11.78 -9.85 5.42
C ASN A 96 -10.49 -9.58 6.21
N VAL A 97 -10.59 -9.15 7.47
CA VAL A 97 -9.42 -8.88 8.32
C VAL A 97 -8.86 -10.18 8.91
N THR A 98 -9.71 -11.10 9.41
CA THR A 98 -9.26 -12.38 9.97
C THR A 98 -8.57 -13.27 8.95
N LEU A 99 -8.87 -13.13 7.64
CA LEU A 99 -8.31 -13.98 6.59
C LEU A 99 -6.77 -13.98 6.60
N ALA A 100 -6.15 -12.80 6.74
CA ALA A 100 -4.70 -12.67 6.77
C ALA A 100 -4.09 -13.36 8.00
N LEU A 101 -4.74 -13.24 9.15
CA LEU A 101 -4.31 -13.90 10.39
C LEU A 101 -4.49 -15.42 10.29
N ARG A 102 -5.63 -15.90 9.80
CA ARG A 102 -5.91 -17.34 9.63
C ARG A 102 -4.91 -18.02 8.70
N TYR A 103 -4.54 -17.33 7.60
CA TYR A 103 -3.56 -17.87 6.65
C TYR A 103 -2.19 -18.09 7.28
N HIS A 104 -1.84 -17.33 8.31
CA HIS A 104 -0.56 -17.39 9.02
C HIS A 104 -0.70 -17.87 10.46
N ALA A 105 -1.85 -18.43 10.86
CA ALA A 105 -2.13 -18.80 12.24
C ALA A 105 -1.06 -19.70 12.84
N ASP A 106 -0.65 -20.76 12.12
CA ASP A 106 0.39 -21.69 12.57
C ASP A 106 1.75 -21.01 12.80
N LEU A 107 2.09 -19.99 11.97
CA LEU A 107 3.35 -19.27 12.10
C LEU A 107 3.42 -18.39 13.35
N PHE A 108 2.28 -17.88 13.78
CA PHE A 108 2.17 -16.95 14.90
C PHE A 108 1.61 -17.64 16.17
N GLY A 109 1.26 -18.92 16.10
CA GLY A 109 0.66 -19.64 17.22
C GLY A 109 -0.70 -19.04 17.64
N LEU A 110 -1.51 -18.60 16.66
CA LEU A 110 -2.79 -17.95 16.90
C LEU A 110 -3.92 -18.98 16.89
N ASP A 111 -4.74 -18.96 17.94
CA ASP A 111 -6.03 -19.62 17.95
C ASP A 111 -7.16 -18.72 17.39
N ASP A 112 -8.34 -19.29 17.22
CA ASP A 112 -9.49 -18.57 16.67
C ASP A 112 -9.92 -17.39 17.54
N GLN A 113 -9.77 -17.45 18.85
CA GLN A 113 -10.15 -16.36 19.76
C GLN A 113 -9.20 -15.17 19.62
N GLU A 114 -7.90 -15.43 19.56
CA GLU A 114 -6.88 -14.41 19.36
C GLU A 114 -6.95 -13.76 17.97
N ILE A 115 -7.23 -14.55 16.93
CA ILE A 115 -7.48 -14.05 15.57
C ILE A 115 -8.66 -13.07 15.56
N GLU A 116 -9.78 -13.48 16.15
CA GLU A 116 -10.97 -12.63 16.18
C GLU A 116 -10.74 -11.36 17.02
N ARG A 117 -10.08 -11.49 18.17
CA ARG A 117 -9.73 -10.37 19.04
C ARG A 117 -8.90 -9.32 18.28
N ARG A 118 -7.80 -9.73 17.65
CA ARG A 118 -6.93 -8.83 16.86
C ARG A 118 -7.65 -8.16 15.71
N ALA A 119 -8.48 -8.90 15.00
CA ALA A 119 -9.25 -8.35 13.89
C ALA A 119 -10.27 -7.30 14.37
N ARG A 120 -10.96 -7.54 15.50
CA ARG A 120 -11.88 -6.59 16.10
C ARG A 120 -11.17 -5.33 16.60
N GLU A 121 -10.00 -5.47 17.19
CA GLU A 121 -9.17 -4.35 17.63
C GLU A 121 -8.73 -3.50 16.45
N ALA A 122 -8.21 -4.12 15.37
CA ALA A 122 -7.82 -3.41 14.16
C ALA A 122 -8.99 -2.65 13.51
N LEU A 123 -10.18 -3.25 13.45
CA LEU A 123 -11.38 -2.59 12.95
C LEU A 123 -11.80 -1.41 13.83
N THR A 124 -11.73 -1.57 15.16
CA THR A 124 -12.09 -0.53 16.13
C THR A 124 -11.11 0.65 16.07
N GLU A 125 -9.82 0.38 15.96
CA GLU A 125 -8.79 1.40 15.76
C GLU A 125 -9.08 2.25 14.52
N LEU A 126 -9.58 1.63 13.46
CA LEU A 126 -9.98 2.30 12.22
C LEU A 126 -11.41 2.86 12.26
N ARG A 127 -12.00 2.93 13.45
CA ARG A 127 -13.35 3.48 13.68
C ARG A 127 -14.44 2.80 12.82
N VAL A 128 -14.27 1.53 12.49
CA VAL A 128 -15.36 0.72 11.93
C VAL A 128 -16.30 0.37 13.07
N THR A 129 -17.60 0.58 12.89
CA THR A 129 -18.59 0.34 13.95
C THR A 129 -18.84 -1.17 14.11
N GLN A 130 -19.19 -1.61 15.31
CA GLN A 130 -19.51 -3.02 15.56
C GLN A 130 -20.66 -3.53 14.67
N GLY A 131 -21.62 -2.64 14.33
CA GLY A 131 -22.70 -2.98 13.41
C GLY A 131 -22.22 -3.35 12.01
N ASP A 132 -21.08 -2.80 11.57
CA ASP A 132 -20.49 -3.05 10.26
C ASP A 132 -19.61 -4.31 10.22
N PHE A 133 -19.23 -4.87 11.37
CA PHE A 133 -18.29 -6.02 11.40
C PHE A 133 -18.77 -7.22 10.60
N HIS A 134 -20.07 -7.49 10.61
CA HIS A 134 -20.67 -8.63 9.92
C HIS A 134 -21.27 -8.27 8.55
N ALA A 135 -21.20 -6.99 8.16
CA ALA A 135 -21.68 -6.53 6.88
C ALA A 135 -20.75 -6.98 5.73
N LEU A 136 -21.35 -7.31 4.59
CA LEU A 136 -20.62 -7.59 3.35
C LEU A 136 -20.16 -6.26 2.72
N PRO A 137 -19.06 -6.24 1.94
CA PRO A 137 -18.56 -5.04 1.29
C PRO A 137 -19.59 -4.26 0.47
N ALA A 138 -20.57 -4.95 -0.14
CA ALA A 138 -21.64 -4.32 -0.91
C ALA A 138 -22.55 -3.41 -0.04
N HIS A 139 -22.64 -3.67 1.25
CA HIS A 139 -23.46 -2.90 2.20
C HIS A 139 -22.69 -1.83 2.95
N LEU A 140 -21.39 -1.69 2.69
CA LEU A 140 -20.51 -0.72 3.33
C LEU A 140 -20.28 0.49 2.42
N SER A 141 -20.22 1.68 3.01
CA SER A 141 -19.78 2.87 2.27
C SER A 141 -18.32 2.73 1.80
N LEU A 142 -17.92 3.52 0.81
CA LEU A 142 -16.52 3.52 0.33
C LEU A 142 -15.53 3.81 1.47
N GLY A 143 -15.83 4.78 2.33
CA GLY A 143 -15.00 5.11 3.49
C GLY A 143 -14.86 3.96 4.48
N VAL A 144 -15.95 3.23 4.76
CA VAL A 144 -15.89 2.04 5.62
C VAL A 144 -15.09 0.93 4.94
N ARG A 145 -15.30 0.66 3.65
CA ARG A 145 -14.52 -0.35 2.91
C ARG A 145 -13.02 -0.05 2.95
N LYS A 146 -12.61 1.22 2.75
CA LYS A 146 -11.19 1.59 2.84
C LYS A 146 -10.63 1.39 4.25
N ARG A 147 -11.40 1.72 5.30
CA ARG A 147 -11.00 1.47 6.70
C ARG A 147 -10.85 -0.02 7.01
N VAL A 148 -11.76 -0.86 6.54
CA VAL A 148 -11.64 -2.32 6.67
C VAL A 148 -10.41 -2.85 5.91
N SER A 149 -10.15 -2.34 4.72
CA SER A 149 -8.97 -2.72 3.94
C SER A 149 -7.66 -2.30 4.61
N LEU A 150 -7.62 -1.12 5.24
CA LEU A 150 -6.49 -0.70 6.07
C LEU A 150 -6.31 -1.62 7.28
N ALA A 151 -7.38 -1.96 8.00
CA ALA A 151 -7.32 -2.91 9.11
C ALA A 151 -6.69 -4.24 8.65
N ARG A 152 -7.13 -4.77 7.51
CA ARG A 152 -6.55 -5.98 6.91
C ARG A 152 -5.08 -5.84 6.56
N ALA A 153 -4.68 -4.68 6.04
CA ALA A 153 -3.29 -4.40 5.69
C ALA A 153 -2.38 -4.31 6.92
N MET A 154 -2.92 -3.85 8.07
CA MET A 154 -2.17 -3.59 9.29
C MET A 154 -2.13 -4.79 10.25
N VAL A 155 -3.09 -5.71 10.19
CA VAL A 155 -3.34 -6.72 11.22
C VAL A 155 -2.18 -7.71 11.45
N LEU A 156 -1.27 -7.84 10.47
CA LEU A 156 -0.04 -8.67 10.57
C LEU A 156 1.19 -7.88 11.02
N ASP A 157 1.04 -6.65 11.50
CA ASP A 157 2.16 -5.76 11.85
C ASP A 157 3.19 -5.69 10.70
N PRO A 158 2.81 -5.10 9.54
CA PRO A 158 3.62 -5.11 8.34
C PRO A 158 4.90 -4.29 8.51
N ASN A 159 5.97 -4.72 7.84
CA ASN A 159 7.19 -3.92 7.68
C ASN A 159 7.39 -3.42 6.23
N PHE A 160 6.47 -3.78 5.34
CA PHE A 160 6.33 -3.22 4.00
C PHE A 160 4.87 -2.85 3.78
N VAL A 161 4.59 -1.60 3.43
CA VAL A 161 3.24 -1.15 3.12
C VAL A 161 3.18 -0.51 1.73
N PHE A 162 2.12 -0.84 1.00
CA PHE A 162 1.90 -0.42 -0.37
C PHE A 162 0.47 0.13 -0.48
N PHE A 163 0.33 1.43 -0.77
CA PHE A 163 -0.96 2.10 -0.77
C PHE A 163 -1.27 2.74 -2.11
N ASP A 164 -2.36 2.29 -2.72
CA ASP A 164 -2.86 2.80 -4.00
C ASP A 164 -4.00 3.78 -3.76
N ASP A 165 -3.78 5.05 -4.12
CA ASP A 165 -4.71 6.17 -3.94
C ASP A 165 -5.48 6.11 -2.60
N PRO A 166 -4.75 6.15 -1.46
CA PRO A 166 -5.33 5.85 -0.15
C PRO A 166 -6.43 6.81 0.29
N ASP A 167 -6.43 8.04 -0.20
CA ASP A 167 -7.38 9.10 0.16
C ASP A 167 -8.45 9.38 -0.91
N ALA A 168 -8.41 8.66 -2.05
CA ALA A 168 -9.36 8.89 -3.13
C ALA A 168 -10.80 8.55 -2.74
N GLY A 169 -11.72 9.46 -3.05
CA GLY A 169 -13.15 9.29 -2.82
C GLY A 169 -13.59 9.31 -1.36
N LEU A 170 -12.72 9.74 -0.43
CA LEU A 170 -13.00 9.78 1.00
C LEU A 170 -13.57 11.13 1.44
N ASP A 171 -14.48 11.08 2.41
CA ASP A 171 -14.92 12.24 3.17
C ASP A 171 -13.77 12.78 4.06
N SER A 172 -13.92 14.02 4.53
CA SER A 172 -12.88 14.69 5.30
C SER A 172 -12.49 13.95 6.60
N PRO A 173 -13.43 13.44 7.43
CA PRO A 173 -13.08 12.68 8.62
C PRO A 173 -12.30 11.39 8.33
N THR A 174 -12.73 10.62 7.34
CA THR A 174 -12.04 9.37 6.95
C THR A 174 -10.66 9.67 6.37
N ARG A 175 -10.54 10.71 5.54
CA ARG A 175 -9.27 11.16 4.97
C ARG A 175 -8.27 11.55 6.07
N THR A 176 -8.72 12.30 7.08
CA THR A 176 -7.86 12.68 8.23
C THR A 176 -7.35 11.44 8.97
N LEU A 177 -8.21 10.44 9.17
CA LEU A 177 -7.80 9.18 9.80
C LEU A 177 -6.73 8.45 8.95
N VAL A 178 -6.95 8.35 7.64
CA VAL A 178 -5.98 7.71 6.72
C VAL A 178 -4.64 8.44 6.75
N TYR A 179 -4.64 9.77 6.71
CA TYR A 179 -3.41 10.55 6.80
C TYR A 179 -2.65 10.32 8.12
N GLY A 180 -3.35 10.26 9.24
CA GLY A 180 -2.71 9.94 10.53
C GLY A 180 -2.05 8.55 10.55
N ILE A 181 -2.63 7.57 9.84
CA ILE A 181 -2.04 6.24 9.71
C ILE A 181 -0.79 6.28 8.82
N LEU A 182 -0.85 6.98 7.69
CA LEU A 182 0.30 7.14 6.79
C LEU A 182 1.47 7.85 7.49
N GLU A 183 1.19 8.90 8.26
CA GLU A 183 2.19 9.59 9.07
C GLU A 183 2.83 8.67 10.11
N ARG A 184 2.03 7.87 10.82
CA ARG A 184 2.53 6.89 11.77
C ARG A 184 3.44 5.85 11.11
N PHE A 185 3.12 5.41 9.89
CA PHE A 185 3.98 4.49 9.15
C PHE A 185 5.27 5.16 8.67
N ARG A 186 5.19 6.39 8.16
CA ARG A 186 6.36 7.19 7.78
C ARG A 186 7.33 7.40 8.95
N ASP A 187 6.79 7.64 10.13
CA ASP A 187 7.59 7.96 11.32
C ASP A 187 8.15 6.69 12.01
N ASP A 188 7.77 5.48 11.57
CA ASP A 188 8.29 4.21 12.09
C ASP A 188 9.45 3.69 11.22
N PRO A 189 10.71 3.74 11.69
CA PRO A 189 11.87 3.34 10.89
C PRO A 189 11.93 1.83 10.56
N ARG A 190 11.01 1.04 11.10
CA ARG A 190 10.90 -0.39 10.78
C ARG A 190 10.09 -0.63 9.52
N ILE A 191 9.31 0.36 9.08
CA ILE A 191 8.33 0.24 7.99
C ILE A 191 8.88 0.91 6.74
N THR A 192 8.89 0.19 5.64
CA THR A 192 9.16 0.71 4.30
C THR A 192 7.85 0.92 3.60
N MET A 193 7.58 2.15 3.14
CA MET A 193 6.29 2.51 2.55
C MET A 193 6.44 2.97 1.11
N VAL A 194 5.56 2.46 0.24
CA VAL A 194 5.40 2.93 -1.14
C VAL A 194 3.95 3.35 -1.34
N VAL A 195 3.75 4.60 -1.77
CA VAL A 195 2.43 5.16 -2.02
C VAL A 195 2.33 5.57 -3.48
N ALA A 196 1.26 5.18 -4.15
CA ALA A 196 0.90 5.68 -5.47
C ALA A 196 -0.26 6.66 -5.32
N SER A 197 -0.11 7.91 -5.70
CA SER A 197 -1.20 8.90 -5.66
C SER A 197 -0.91 10.16 -6.46
N ASN A 198 -1.99 10.82 -6.92
CA ASN A 198 -1.96 12.17 -7.50
C ASN A 198 -2.54 13.22 -6.54
N SER A 199 -2.94 12.83 -5.34
CA SER A 199 -3.53 13.73 -4.36
C SER A 199 -2.51 14.77 -3.89
N ARG A 200 -2.69 16.01 -4.32
CA ARG A 200 -1.82 17.11 -3.90
C ARG A 200 -1.75 17.27 -2.37
N PRO A 201 -2.87 17.22 -1.63
CA PRO A 201 -2.83 17.28 -0.17
C PRO A 201 -1.99 16.15 0.45
N LEU A 202 -2.06 14.92 -0.12
CA LEU A 202 -1.27 13.80 0.34
C LEU A 202 0.22 14.00 0.06
N ILE A 203 0.57 14.42 -1.16
CA ILE A 203 1.96 14.68 -1.59
C ILE A 203 2.62 15.71 -0.68
N GLU A 204 1.93 16.84 -0.44
CA GLU A 204 2.44 17.91 0.42
C GLU A 204 2.61 17.47 1.88
N ARG A 205 1.68 16.64 2.36
CA ARG A 205 1.67 16.16 3.76
C ARG A 205 2.73 15.09 4.03
N MET A 206 2.94 14.18 3.08
CA MET A 206 3.92 13.12 3.23
C MET A 206 5.36 13.65 3.19
N ALA A 207 5.64 14.65 2.34
CA ALA A 207 6.95 15.30 2.21
C ALA A 207 8.13 14.31 2.03
N VAL A 208 7.89 13.22 1.31
CA VAL A 208 8.86 12.14 1.05
C VAL A 208 9.41 12.21 -0.37
N GLU A 209 10.41 11.37 -0.69
CA GLU A 209 10.91 11.25 -2.07
C GLU A 209 9.76 10.95 -3.02
N THR A 210 9.62 11.78 -4.06
CA THR A 210 8.54 11.67 -5.03
C THR A 210 9.12 11.43 -6.42
N LEU A 211 8.67 10.33 -7.04
CA LEU A 211 8.96 9.99 -8.43
C LEU A 211 7.71 10.17 -9.29
N GLU A 212 7.89 10.56 -10.53
CA GLU A 212 6.81 10.61 -11.53
C GLU A 212 6.96 9.45 -12.51
N LEU A 213 5.94 8.62 -12.61
CA LEU A 213 5.85 7.58 -13.63
C LEU A 213 5.31 8.21 -14.91
N SER A 214 6.12 8.20 -15.97
CA SER A 214 5.76 8.75 -17.28
C SER A 214 6.36 7.88 -18.40
N HIS A 215 5.51 7.45 -19.35
CA HIS A 215 5.90 6.62 -20.50
C HIS A 215 6.76 5.39 -20.14
N GLY A 216 6.51 4.82 -18.97
CA GLY A 216 7.24 3.65 -18.44
C GLY A 216 8.56 3.97 -17.71
N TYR A 217 8.89 5.24 -17.52
CA TYR A 217 10.08 5.67 -16.79
C TYR A 217 9.71 6.32 -15.47
N LEU A 218 10.54 6.11 -14.44
CA LEU A 218 10.47 6.81 -13.18
C LEU A 218 11.42 8.01 -13.23
N LEU A 219 10.84 9.19 -13.12
CA LEU A 219 11.56 10.47 -13.16
C LEU A 219 11.53 11.10 -11.75
N ARG A 220 12.66 11.61 -11.28
CA ARG A 220 12.67 12.39 -10.03
C ARG A 220 11.89 13.68 -10.25
N ARG A 221 10.88 13.91 -9.43
CA ARG A 221 10.20 15.19 -9.42
C ARG A 221 11.07 16.18 -8.66
N ASN A 222 11.69 17.11 -9.38
CA ASN A 222 12.35 18.24 -8.74
C ASN A 222 11.31 18.98 -7.91
N SER A 223 11.49 19.03 -6.60
CA SER A 223 10.75 19.94 -5.74
C SER A 223 11.08 21.36 -6.19
N GLN A 224 10.22 21.93 -7.05
CA GLN A 224 10.28 23.36 -7.29
C GLN A 224 9.95 24.03 -5.97
N SER A 225 10.96 24.72 -5.41
CA SER A 225 10.78 25.65 -4.30
C SER A 225 9.65 26.61 -4.67
N PRO A 226 8.62 26.80 -3.84
CA PRO A 226 7.68 27.90 -4.07
C PRO A 226 8.42 29.22 -3.81
N HIS A 227 8.32 30.12 -4.76
CA HIS A 227 8.79 31.51 -4.74
C HIS A 227 10.19 31.82 -5.29
N SER A 228 10.31 31.84 -6.60
CA SER A 228 11.02 32.97 -7.22
C SER A 228 10.00 34.13 -7.30
N ARG A 229 10.02 35.02 -6.31
CA ARG A 229 9.42 36.35 -6.48
C ARG A 229 10.15 37.00 -7.63
N ASN A 230 9.39 37.30 -8.69
CA ASN A 230 9.81 38.18 -9.76
C ASN A 230 10.11 39.57 -9.15
N PRO A 231 11.28 40.12 -9.25
CA PRO A 231 11.49 41.53 -8.97
C PRO A 231 11.11 42.24 -10.27
N ALA A 232 9.84 42.60 -10.39
CA ALA A 232 9.45 43.58 -11.41
C ALA A 232 9.74 44.98 -10.81
N GLY A 233 10.55 45.73 -11.57
CA GLY A 233 10.76 47.14 -11.43
C GLY A 233 9.49 47.97 -11.73
#